data_136bff80ab0e1ba2f2ef6f7fd0e85a92
#
_entry.id   136bff80ab0e1ba2f2ef6f7fd0e85a92
#
_cell.length_a   1.000
_cell.length_b   1.000
_cell.length_c   1.000
_cell.angle_alpha   90.00
_cell.angle_beta   90.00
_cell.angle_gamma   90.00
#
_symmetry.space_group_name_H-M   'P 1'
#
loop_
_entity.id
_entity.type
_entity.pdbx_description
1 polymer ?
#
loop_
_entity_poly.entity_id
_entity_poly.type
_entity_poly.pdbx_seq_one_letter_code
_entity_poly.pdbx_strand_id
1 'polypeptide(L)'
;MRVVFVHGACVRDGAWWWHRTSELLQERGVASATPALPSCGEAGDAAGTGGPGLPEDVAAVRQVLRSSDEPTVVVAHSYGGIVAAEAAAEIDSVSHLLLISSYLPEVGQSLSSFGDDAPAPFLDIDVDSGTFGVRGDTLAETFLQDCDADTTTQATGRLARQSLHVIQHPVRAAAWQQVPSTYLVCAHDRGTPADRQREFARRAGSVVELDAGHHPFLSQPAAVRDLLLGL
;
A
#
# COMPACT_ATOMS: atom_id res chain seq x y z
N MET A 1 21.06 -2.29 -3.42
CA MET A 1 19.61 -1.94 -3.54
C MET A 1 18.88 -2.53 -2.35
N ARG A 2 17.99 -1.77 -1.73
CA ARG A 2 17.05 -2.23 -0.71
C ARG A 2 15.61 -1.97 -1.15
N VAL A 3 14.64 -2.57 -0.47
CA VAL A 3 13.21 -2.39 -0.73
C VAL A 3 12.52 -1.84 0.52
N VAL A 4 11.64 -0.85 0.36
CA VAL A 4 10.76 -0.38 1.44
C VAL A 4 9.32 -0.63 1.02
N PHE A 5 8.61 -1.45 1.81
CA PHE A 5 7.23 -1.82 1.56
C PHE A 5 6.27 -0.93 2.35
N VAL A 6 5.31 -0.32 1.67
CA VAL A 6 4.25 0.50 2.25
C VAL A 6 2.92 -0.22 2.04
N HIS A 7 2.33 -0.69 3.14
CA HIS A 7 1.10 -1.49 3.10
C HIS A 7 -0.16 -0.67 2.79
N GLY A 8 -1.24 -1.37 2.49
CA GLY A 8 -2.56 -0.79 2.23
C GLY A 8 -3.30 -0.32 3.47
N ALA A 9 -4.55 0.09 3.30
CA ALA A 9 -5.41 0.53 4.38
C ALA A 9 -5.86 -0.62 5.29
N CYS A 10 -6.21 -0.25 6.52
CA CYS A 10 -6.92 -1.11 7.49
C CYS A 10 -6.21 -2.41 7.86
N VAL A 11 -4.88 -2.43 7.82
CA VAL A 11 -4.06 -3.58 8.23
C VAL A 11 -3.00 -3.17 9.24
N ARG A 12 -2.58 -4.12 10.04
CA ARG A 12 -1.45 -4.01 10.97
C ARG A 12 -0.43 -5.11 10.69
N ASP A 13 0.74 -5.03 11.32
CA ASP A 13 1.82 -5.99 11.14
C ASP A 13 2.27 -6.07 9.66
N GLY A 14 2.65 -4.90 9.13
CA GLY A 14 3.07 -4.76 7.73
C GLY A 14 4.16 -5.76 7.34
N ALA A 15 5.06 -6.14 8.26
CA ALA A 15 6.08 -7.13 8.02
C ALA A 15 5.49 -8.50 7.66
N TRP A 16 4.39 -8.91 8.31
CA TRP A 16 3.72 -10.16 7.98
C TRP A 16 3.13 -10.14 6.56
N TRP A 17 2.51 -9.04 6.16
CA TRP A 17 1.91 -8.94 4.82
C TRP A 17 2.94 -9.14 3.71
N TRP A 18 4.18 -8.71 3.93
CA TRP A 18 5.26 -8.79 2.95
C TRP A 18 6.23 -9.95 3.16
N HIS A 19 6.04 -10.78 4.22
CA HIS A 19 7.05 -11.78 4.63
C HIS A 19 7.48 -12.70 3.49
N ARG A 20 6.54 -13.25 2.71
CA ARG A 20 6.85 -14.18 1.61
C ARG A 20 7.74 -13.55 0.55
N THR A 21 7.44 -12.31 0.18
CA THR A 21 8.26 -11.57 -0.80
C THR A 21 9.59 -11.14 -0.19
N SER A 22 9.60 -10.69 1.06
CA SER A 22 10.82 -10.29 1.79
C SER A 22 11.81 -11.44 1.94
N GLU A 23 11.36 -12.64 2.29
CA GLU A 23 12.18 -13.84 2.38
C GLU A 23 12.85 -14.18 1.04
N LEU A 24 12.08 -14.16 -0.04
CA LEU A 24 12.60 -14.41 -1.40
C LEU A 24 13.61 -13.34 -1.87
N LEU A 25 13.44 -12.08 -1.45
CA LEU A 25 14.40 -11.00 -1.70
C LEU A 25 15.67 -11.19 -0.86
N GLN A 26 15.53 -11.59 0.40
CA GLN A 26 16.66 -11.86 1.29
C GLN A 26 17.56 -13.00 0.77
N GLU A 27 16.97 -14.06 0.19
CA GLU A 27 17.71 -15.13 -0.49
C GLU A 27 18.58 -14.61 -1.67
N ARG A 28 18.25 -13.44 -2.20
CA ARG A 28 18.99 -12.75 -3.27
C ARG A 28 19.88 -11.62 -2.74
N GLY A 29 20.03 -11.51 -1.41
CA GLY A 29 20.85 -10.49 -0.77
C GLY A 29 20.24 -9.09 -0.79
N VAL A 30 18.93 -8.96 -1.04
CA VAL A 30 18.20 -7.69 -1.05
C VAL A 30 17.51 -7.50 0.31
N ALA A 31 17.93 -6.49 1.05
CA ALA A 31 17.32 -6.11 2.32
C ALA A 31 15.96 -5.42 2.10
N SER A 32 15.05 -5.62 3.02
CA SER A 32 13.75 -4.93 3.00
C SER A 32 13.36 -4.38 4.36
N ALA A 33 12.51 -3.36 4.36
CA ALA A 33 11.91 -2.76 5.54
C ALA A 33 10.43 -2.47 5.31
N THR A 34 9.65 -2.53 6.39
CA THR A 34 8.22 -2.25 6.35
C THR A 34 7.88 -1.31 7.50
N PRO A 35 7.78 0.01 7.26
CA PRO A 35 7.35 0.96 8.27
C PRO A 35 5.91 0.67 8.69
N ALA A 36 5.64 0.78 9.99
CA ALA A 36 4.28 0.83 10.50
C ALA A 36 3.60 2.14 10.08
N LEU A 37 2.30 2.10 9.80
CA LEU A 37 1.51 3.30 9.53
C LEU A 37 0.72 3.72 10.77
N PRO A 38 1.07 4.85 11.41
CA PRO A 38 0.44 5.30 12.65
C PRO A 38 -1.08 5.42 12.57
N SER A 39 -1.62 5.80 11.41
CA SER A 39 -3.07 5.93 11.21
C SER A 39 -3.86 4.62 11.41
N CYS A 40 -3.17 3.45 11.36
CA CYS A 40 -3.72 2.12 11.67
C CYS A 40 -3.57 1.75 13.15
N GLY A 41 -3.09 2.64 14.02
CA GLY A 41 -2.90 2.39 15.45
C GLY A 41 -1.65 1.57 15.79
N GLU A 42 -0.70 1.40 14.85
CA GLU A 42 0.48 0.56 15.05
C GLU A 42 1.61 1.23 15.84
N ALA A 43 1.65 2.56 15.86
CA ALA A 43 2.72 3.32 16.53
C ALA A 43 2.46 3.63 18.01
N GLY A 44 1.43 3.03 18.60
CA GLY A 44 1.04 3.24 20.00
C GLY A 44 -0.06 4.29 20.20
N ASP A 45 -0.33 5.14 19.22
CA ASP A 45 -1.45 6.06 19.22
C ASP A 45 -2.70 5.37 18.67
N ALA A 46 -3.84 5.59 19.31
CA ALA A 46 -5.10 5.02 18.84
C ALA A 46 -5.53 5.68 17.52
N ALA A 47 -5.97 4.87 16.56
CA ALA A 47 -6.64 5.38 15.38
C ALA A 47 -7.94 6.12 15.75
N GLY A 48 -8.35 7.10 14.94
CA GLY A 48 -9.65 7.77 15.09
C GLY A 48 -9.55 9.28 15.27
N THR A 49 -10.61 9.84 15.88
CA THR A 49 -10.74 11.28 16.07
C THR A 49 -9.58 11.85 16.92
N GLY A 50 -8.81 12.78 16.32
CA GLY A 50 -7.61 13.36 16.96
C GLY A 50 -6.38 12.44 16.93
N GLY A 51 -6.50 11.24 16.39
CA GLY A 51 -5.38 10.32 16.17
C GLY A 51 -4.57 10.62 14.90
N PRO A 52 -3.55 9.78 14.63
CA PRO A 52 -2.68 9.94 13.46
C PRO A 52 -3.47 9.87 12.13
N GLY A 53 -2.97 10.59 11.13
CA GLY A 53 -3.51 10.61 9.78
C GLY A 53 -2.42 10.44 8.72
N LEU A 54 -2.67 10.93 7.50
CA LEU A 54 -1.72 10.86 6.40
C LEU A 54 -0.35 11.51 6.70
N PRO A 55 -0.29 12.69 7.38
CA PRO A 55 1.01 13.30 7.69
C PRO A 55 1.92 12.43 8.56
N GLU A 56 1.35 11.72 9.53
CA GLU A 56 2.08 10.81 10.43
C GLU A 56 2.52 9.56 9.68
N ASP A 57 1.69 9.00 8.78
CA ASP A 57 2.06 7.87 7.91
C ASP A 57 3.22 8.27 6.98
N VAL A 58 3.12 9.43 6.35
CA VAL A 58 4.19 10.00 5.50
C VAL A 58 5.49 10.19 6.29
N ALA A 59 5.40 10.72 7.51
CA ALA A 59 6.57 10.94 8.37
C ALA A 59 7.25 9.60 8.74
N ALA A 60 6.47 8.58 9.09
CA ALA A 60 6.98 7.25 9.43
C ALA A 60 7.71 6.59 8.24
N VAL A 61 7.11 6.61 7.05
CA VAL A 61 7.75 6.07 5.84
C VAL A 61 9.00 6.87 5.49
N ARG A 62 8.94 8.21 5.53
CA ARG A 62 10.07 9.10 5.23
C ARG A 62 11.24 8.89 6.19
N GLN A 63 10.97 8.61 7.46
CA GLN A 63 12.01 8.28 8.44
C GLN A 63 12.79 7.02 8.02
N VAL A 64 12.08 5.97 7.57
CA VAL A 64 12.72 4.73 7.08
C VAL A 64 13.49 5.00 5.78
N LEU A 65 12.96 5.78 4.85
CA LEU A 65 13.66 6.12 3.61
C LEU A 65 14.96 6.87 3.88
N ARG A 66 14.96 7.82 4.81
CA ARG A 66 16.14 8.62 5.20
C ARG A 66 17.16 7.87 6.07
N SER A 67 16.86 6.66 6.53
CA SER A 67 17.79 5.89 7.38
C SER A 67 18.97 5.29 6.62
N SER A 68 19.00 5.40 5.29
CA SER A 68 20.08 4.87 4.44
C SER A 68 20.10 5.58 3.10
N ASP A 69 21.32 5.82 2.58
CA ASP A 69 21.55 6.37 1.24
C ASP A 69 21.60 5.28 0.16
N GLU A 70 21.35 4.03 0.52
CA GLU A 70 21.34 2.91 -0.42
C GLU A 70 20.21 3.08 -1.45
N PRO A 71 20.45 2.83 -2.77
CA PRO A 71 19.38 2.85 -3.77
C PRO A 71 18.18 2.03 -3.32
N THR A 72 17.03 2.69 -3.24
CA THR A 72 15.81 2.15 -2.64
C THR A 72 14.68 2.08 -3.64
N VAL A 73 14.08 0.90 -3.78
CA VAL A 73 12.78 0.72 -4.44
C VAL A 73 11.68 0.84 -3.39
N VAL A 74 10.75 1.76 -3.57
CA VAL A 74 9.55 1.87 -2.73
C VAL A 74 8.43 1.09 -3.38
N VAL A 75 7.92 0.08 -2.68
CA VAL A 75 6.77 -0.72 -3.10
C VAL A 75 5.56 -0.25 -2.32
N ALA A 76 4.56 0.24 -3.01
CA ALA A 76 3.36 0.77 -2.40
C ALA A 76 2.13 -0.03 -2.85
N HIS A 77 1.36 -0.52 -1.89
CA HIS A 77 0.15 -1.28 -2.14
C HIS A 77 -1.08 -0.46 -1.73
N SER A 78 -2.11 -0.42 -2.58
CA SER A 78 -3.41 0.19 -2.27
C SER A 78 -3.24 1.62 -1.70
N TYR A 79 -3.76 1.93 -0.50
CA TYR A 79 -3.56 3.21 0.20
C TYR A 79 -2.09 3.62 0.32
N GLY A 80 -1.19 2.64 0.39
CA GLY A 80 0.25 2.91 0.46
C GLY A 80 0.78 3.80 -0.65
N GLY A 81 0.12 3.85 -1.83
CA GLY A 81 0.47 4.77 -2.92
C GLY A 81 0.19 6.24 -2.60
N ILE A 82 -0.85 6.52 -1.82
CA ILE A 82 -1.12 7.87 -1.31
C ILE A 82 0.03 8.31 -0.39
N VAL A 83 0.44 7.42 0.52
CA VAL A 83 1.55 7.68 1.45
C VAL A 83 2.88 7.84 0.70
N ALA A 84 3.20 6.89 -0.19
CA ALA A 84 4.46 6.87 -0.93
C ALA A 84 4.61 8.07 -1.87
N ALA A 85 3.52 8.57 -2.46
CA ALA A 85 3.55 9.75 -3.31
C ALA A 85 4.16 10.96 -2.62
N GLU A 86 3.85 11.17 -1.35
CA GLU A 86 4.44 12.27 -0.57
C GLU A 86 5.73 11.85 0.14
N ALA A 87 5.80 10.66 0.71
CA ALA A 87 6.95 10.22 1.50
C ALA A 87 8.23 10.06 0.69
N ALA A 88 8.14 9.61 -0.55
CA ALA A 88 9.29 9.38 -1.43
C ALA A 88 9.76 10.65 -2.17
N ALA A 89 8.98 11.72 -2.13
CA ALA A 89 9.36 12.97 -2.79
C ALA A 89 10.61 13.59 -2.14
N GLU A 90 11.53 14.08 -2.98
CA GLU A 90 12.77 14.72 -2.55
C GLU A 90 13.67 13.83 -1.67
N ILE A 91 13.65 12.51 -1.94
CA ILE A 91 14.54 11.53 -1.32
C ILE A 91 15.45 10.95 -2.41
N ASP A 92 16.69 11.41 -2.46
CA ASP A 92 17.64 11.08 -3.54
C ASP A 92 17.96 9.59 -3.65
N SER A 93 17.86 8.84 -2.53
CA SER A 93 18.08 7.39 -2.52
C SER A 93 16.92 6.60 -3.14
N VAL A 94 15.74 7.20 -3.36
CA VAL A 94 14.62 6.50 -4.01
C VAL A 94 14.85 6.44 -5.51
N SER A 95 15.13 5.24 -6.01
CA SER A 95 15.44 4.98 -7.41
C SER A 95 14.23 4.57 -8.24
N HIS A 96 13.21 3.97 -7.63
CA HIS A 96 12.02 3.48 -8.33
C HIS A 96 10.81 3.37 -7.40
N LEU A 97 9.60 3.52 -7.97
CA LEU A 97 8.33 3.25 -7.31
C LEU A 97 7.64 2.06 -7.99
N LEU A 98 7.31 1.02 -7.23
CA LEU A 98 6.43 -0.06 -7.68
C LEU A 98 5.07 0.08 -7.00
N LEU A 99 4.03 0.35 -7.79
CA LEU A 99 2.65 0.51 -7.34
C LEU A 99 1.89 -0.79 -7.61
N ILE A 100 1.40 -1.45 -6.57
CA ILE A 100 0.65 -2.72 -6.70
C ILE A 100 -0.81 -2.46 -6.36
N SER A 101 -1.73 -2.57 -7.32
CA SER A 101 -3.15 -2.25 -7.10
C SER A 101 -3.35 -0.97 -6.27
N SER A 102 -2.70 0.11 -6.67
CA SER A 102 -2.48 1.29 -5.82
C SER A 102 -2.87 2.60 -6.52
N TYR A 103 -2.56 3.71 -5.91
CA TYR A 103 -2.94 5.04 -6.37
C TYR A 103 -1.70 5.87 -6.70
N LEU A 104 -1.81 6.72 -7.74
CA LEU A 104 -0.81 7.74 -8.09
C LEU A 104 -1.48 9.12 -8.04
N PRO A 105 -1.59 9.71 -6.83
CA PRO A 105 -2.25 11.00 -6.70
C PRO A 105 -1.39 12.12 -7.28
N GLU A 106 -2.04 13.11 -7.89
CA GLU A 106 -1.45 14.41 -8.15
C GLU A 106 -1.48 15.27 -6.88
N VAL A 107 -0.63 16.27 -6.82
CA VAL A 107 -0.65 17.25 -5.71
C VAL A 107 -2.05 17.85 -5.56
N GLY A 108 -2.57 17.82 -4.35
CA GLY A 108 -3.91 18.25 -4.01
C GLY A 108 -4.99 17.17 -4.09
N GLN A 109 -4.71 16.00 -4.69
CA GLN A 109 -5.60 14.85 -4.62
C GLN A 109 -5.43 14.10 -3.29
N SER A 110 -6.51 13.42 -2.87
CA SER A 110 -6.54 12.58 -1.67
C SER A 110 -7.06 11.18 -2.03
N LEU A 111 -7.10 10.27 -1.08
CA LEU A 111 -7.68 8.94 -1.31
C LEU A 111 -9.12 9.02 -1.84
N SER A 112 -9.93 9.96 -1.33
CA SER A 112 -11.30 10.17 -1.80
C SER A 112 -11.40 10.59 -3.27
N SER A 113 -10.34 11.14 -3.86
CA SER A 113 -10.31 11.50 -5.27
C SER A 113 -10.38 10.30 -6.22
N PHE A 114 -10.17 9.08 -5.70
CA PHE A 114 -10.15 7.81 -6.44
C PHE A 114 -11.39 6.95 -6.15
N GLY A 115 -12.23 7.37 -5.21
CA GLY A 115 -13.46 6.67 -4.84
C GLY A 115 -14.65 7.08 -5.70
N ASP A 116 -15.77 6.42 -5.44
CA ASP A 116 -17.09 6.76 -5.97
C ASP A 116 -17.87 7.63 -4.96
N ASP A 117 -19.04 8.13 -5.34
CA ASP A 117 -19.87 8.98 -4.46
C ASP A 117 -20.36 8.26 -3.19
N ALA A 118 -20.43 6.94 -3.21
CA ALA A 118 -20.80 6.12 -2.07
C ALA A 118 -19.61 5.27 -1.58
N PRO A 119 -19.51 5.04 -0.26
CA PRO A 119 -18.49 4.12 0.28
C PRO A 119 -18.65 2.72 -0.30
N ALA A 120 -17.51 2.04 -0.54
CA ALA A 120 -17.52 0.67 -1.02
C ALA A 120 -18.19 -0.27 0.00
N PRO A 121 -18.95 -1.29 -0.44
CA PRO A 121 -19.74 -2.15 0.44
C PRO A 121 -18.92 -2.93 1.47
N PHE A 122 -17.65 -3.16 1.20
CA PHE A 122 -16.73 -3.85 2.11
C PHE A 122 -16.18 -2.97 3.24
N LEU A 123 -16.47 -1.66 3.22
CA LEU A 123 -16.04 -0.75 4.28
C LEU A 123 -16.99 -0.77 5.46
N ASP A 124 -16.43 -0.77 6.66
CA ASP A 124 -17.10 -0.54 7.93
C ASP A 124 -16.66 0.82 8.48
N ILE A 125 -17.54 1.82 8.37
CA ILE A 125 -17.26 3.20 8.77
C ILE A 125 -17.93 3.49 10.11
N ASP A 126 -17.15 3.93 11.07
CA ASP A 126 -17.58 4.42 12.37
C ASP A 126 -17.23 5.91 12.49
N VAL A 127 -18.23 6.75 12.28
CA VAL A 127 -18.09 8.20 12.31
C VAL A 127 -17.85 8.70 13.74
N ASP A 128 -18.44 8.05 14.73
CA ASP A 128 -18.33 8.47 16.13
C ASP A 128 -16.90 8.30 16.65
N SER A 129 -16.26 7.19 16.34
CA SER A 129 -14.84 6.97 16.67
C SER A 129 -13.89 7.64 15.67
N GLY A 130 -14.36 8.12 14.52
CA GLY A 130 -13.54 8.69 13.46
C GLY A 130 -12.67 7.64 12.76
N THR A 131 -13.15 6.39 12.64
CA THR A 131 -12.41 5.28 12.06
C THR A 131 -13.16 4.57 10.95
N PHE A 132 -12.43 3.84 10.11
CA PHE A 132 -12.99 2.87 9.19
C PHE A 132 -12.18 1.57 9.22
N GLY A 133 -12.76 0.50 8.71
CA GLY A 133 -12.16 -0.81 8.61
C GLY A 133 -12.68 -1.57 7.41
N VAL A 134 -12.12 -2.74 7.14
CA VAL A 134 -12.66 -3.71 6.21
C VAL A 134 -13.52 -4.69 6.97
N ARG A 135 -14.71 -4.98 6.45
CA ARG A 135 -15.61 -5.98 7.00
C ARG A 135 -14.98 -7.37 6.89
N GLY A 136 -14.81 -8.04 8.03
CA GLY A 136 -14.15 -9.35 8.07
C GLY A 136 -14.85 -10.44 7.26
N ASP A 137 -16.18 -10.35 7.12
CA ASP A 137 -17.00 -11.28 6.34
C ASP A 137 -16.81 -11.14 4.82
N THR A 138 -16.31 -10.00 4.33
CA THR A 138 -16.06 -9.74 2.91
C THR A 138 -14.58 -9.85 2.52
N LEU A 139 -13.66 -9.89 3.49
CA LEU A 139 -12.22 -9.85 3.24
C LEU A 139 -11.75 -10.96 2.30
N ALA A 140 -12.15 -12.21 2.59
CA ALA A 140 -11.71 -13.37 1.82
C ALA A 140 -12.16 -13.29 0.37
N GLU A 141 -13.42 -12.95 0.14
CA GLU A 141 -13.99 -12.90 -1.21
C GLU A 141 -13.50 -11.70 -2.02
N THR A 142 -13.28 -10.56 -1.36
CA THR A 142 -12.94 -9.31 -2.03
C THR A 142 -11.44 -9.14 -2.26
N PHE A 143 -10.63 -9.52 -1.28
CA PHE A 143 -9.21 -9.17 -1.26
C PHE A 143 -8.25 -10.36 -1.23
N LEU A 144 -8.70 -11.55 -0.83
CA LEU A 144 -7.86 -12.73 -0.61
C LEU A 144 -8.37 -13.98 -1.36
N GLN A 145 -9.19 -13.79 -2.39
CA GLN A 145 -9.84 -14.88 -3.13
C GLN A 145 -8.86 -15.83 -3.84
N ASP A 146 -7.62 -15.43 -4.02
CA ASP A 146 -6.54 -16.22 -4.60
C ASP A 146 -5.49 -16.67 -3.56
N CYS A 147 -5.76 -16.45 -2.28
CA CYS A 147 -4.93 -16.92 -1.18
C CYS A 147 -5.48 -18.24 -0.59
N ASP A 148 -4.59 -19.03 0.01
CA ASP A 148 -4.98 -20.23 0.76
C ASP A 148 -5.73 -19.89 2.07
N ALA A 149 -6.41 -20.89 2.64
CA ALA A 149 -7.26 -20.70 3.83
C ALA A 149 -6.46 -20.28 5.09
N ASP A 150 -5.24 -20.77 5.24
CA ASP A 150 -4.37 -20.40 6.37
C ASP A 150 -3.94 -18.92 6.25
N THR A 151 -3.49 -18.52 5.08
CA THR A 151 -3.17 -17.11 4.76
C THR A 151 -4.36 -16.20 5.02
N THR A 152 -5.56 -16.60 4.56
CA THR A 152 -6.81 -15.84 4.77
C THR A 152 -7.12 -15.67 6.26
N THR A 153 -6.97 -16.75 7.04
CA THR A 153 -7.21 -16.72 8.50
C THR A 153 -6.22 -15.79 9.20
N GLN A 154 -4.95 -15.89 8.86
CA GLN A 154 -3.90 -15.05 9.45
C GLN A 154 -4.05 -13.57 9.07
N ALA A 155 -4.42 -13.28 7.81
CA ALA A 155 -4.70 -11.92 7.34
C ALA A 155 -5.90 -11.30 8.08
N THR A 156 -6.97 -12.07 8.27
CA THR A 156 -8.16 -11.61 9.02
C THR A 156 -7.80 -11.18 10.43
N GLY A 157 -6.92 -11.91 11.11
CA GLY A 157 -6.42 -11.57 12.45
C GLY A 157 -5.55 -10.29 12.50
N ARG A 158 -5.15 -9.77 11.33
CA ARG A 158 -4.31 -8.57 11.18
C ARG A 158 -5.06 -7.37 10.59
N LEU A 159 -6.37 -7.46 10.49
CA LEU A 159 -7.19 -6.27 10.20
C LEU A 159 -7.08 -5.27 11.35
N ALA A 160 -7.08 -4.00 11.01
CA ALA A 160 -7.05 -2.89 11.94
C ALA A 160 -8.11 -1.86 11.55
N ARG A 161 -8.52 -1.05 12.50
CA ARG A 161 -9.24 0.19 12.17
C ARG A 161 -8.22 1.27 11.85
N GLN A 162 -8.57 2.15 10.91
CA GLN A 162 -7.73 3.25 10.47
C GLN A 162 -8.46 4.58 10.63
N SER A 163 -7.74 5.65 10.89
CA SER A 163 -8.32 6.98 11.04
C SER A 163 -8.97 7.47 9.74
N LEU A 164 -10.20 7.95 9.81
CA LEU A 164 -10.91 8.55 8.66
C LEU A 164 -10.20 9.77 8.05
N HIS A 165 -9.31 10.41 8.82
CA HIS A 165 -8.52 11.56 8.37
C HIS A 165 -7.68 11.27 7.12
N VAL A 166 -7.26 10.01 6.89
CA VAL A 166 -6.46 9.64 5.71
C VAL A 166 -7.24 9.74 4.41
N ILE A 167 -8.58 9.68 4.46
CA ILE A 167 -9.42 9.61 3.25
C ILE A 167 -9.45 10.95 2.52
N GLN A 168 -9.55 12.06 3.25
CA GLN A 168 -9.74 13.40 2.67
C GLN A 168 -8.49 14.26 2.67
N HIS A 169 -7.41 13.81 3.34
CA HIS A 169 -6.19 14.60 3.42
C HIS A 169 -5.47 14.63 2.06
N PRO A 170 -5.30 15.82 1.44
CA PRO A 170 -4.64 15.92 0.15
C PRO A 170 -3.12 15.71 0.26
N VAL A 171 -2.52 15.02 -0.71
CA VAL A 171 -1.06 14.91 -0.79
C VAL A 171 -0.44 16.25 -1.20
N ARG A 172 0.75 16.52 -0.67
CA ARG A 172 1.51 17.77 -0.91
C ARG A 172 2.60 17.60 -1.95
N ALA A 173 2.93 16.34 -2.30
CA ALA A 173 3.93 16.02 -3.32
C ALA A 173 3.52 14.74 -4.06
N ALA A 174 4.07 14.56 -5.26
CA ALA A 174 3.78 13.43 -6.14
C ALA A 174 5.09 12.87 -6.72
N ALA A 175 5.79 12.05 -5.92
CA ALA A 175 7.10 11.50 -6.25
C ALA A 175 7.15 10.79 -7.61
N TRP A 176 6.06 10.14 -8.02
CA TRP A 176 5.95 9.43 -9.30
C TRP A 176 6.13 10.34 -10.53
N GLN A 177 6.01 11.66 -10.38
CA GLN A 177 6.27 12.63 -11.47
C GLN A 177 7.76 12.85 -11.73
N GLN A 178 8.62 12.46 -10.78
CA GLN A 178 10.07 12.67 -10.83
C GLN A 178 10.87 11.36 -10.73
N VAL A 179 10.33 10.37 -10.05
CA VAL A 179 10.94 9.06 -9.85
C VAL A 179 10.36 8.06 -10.86
N PRO A 180 11.18 7.26 -11.53
CA PRO A 180 10.71 6.17 -12.39
C PRO A 180 9.70 5.30 -11.65
N SER A 181 8.62 4.91 -12.33
CA SER A 181 7.55 4.15 -11.70
C SER A 181 7.02 3.03 -12.58
N THR A 182 6.70 1.91 -11.95
CA THR A 182 6.01 0.77 -12.56
C THR A 182 4.70 0.53 -11.81
N TYR A 183 3.63 0.32 -12.55
CA TYR A 183 2.35 -0.07 -11.98
C TYR A 183 2.09 -1.56 -12.26
N LEU A 184 1.85 -2.33 -11.20
CA LEU A 184 1.41 -3.72 -11.29
C LEU A 184 -0.11 -3.77 -11.16
N VAL A 185 -0.78 -4.03 -12.28
CA VAL A 185 -2.23 -4.27 -12.34
C VAL A 185 -2.51 -5.70 -11.91
N CYS A 186 -3.40 -5.87 -10.94
CA CYS A 186 -3.91 -7.16 -10.47
C CYS A 186 -5.21 -7.47 -11.21
N ALA A 187 -5.16 -8.37 -12.20
CA ALA A 187 -6.24 -8.59 -13.17
C ALA A 187 -7.54 -9.12 -12.53
N HIS A 188 -7.44 -9.81 -11.41
CA HIS A 188 -8.58 -10.42 -10.70
C HIS A 188 -8.92 -9.72 -9.38
N ASP A 189 -8.40 -8.53 -9.16
CA ASP A 189 -8.69 -7.73 -7.98
C ASP A 189 -10.18 -7.34 -7.93
N ARG A 190 -10.83 -7.63 -6.81
CA ARG A 190 -12.25 -7.31 -6.58
C ARG A 190 -12.43 -6.09 -5.65
N GLY A 191 -11.38 -5.68 -4.95
CA GLY A 191 -11.37 -4.48 -4.09
C GLY A 191 -11.14 -3.22 -4.91
N THR A 192 -10.15 -3.25 -5.81
CA THR A 192 -9.89 -2.19 -6.80
C THR A 192 -9.93 -2.82 -8.19
N PRO A 193 -11.08 -2.80 -8.89
CA PRO A 193 -11.25 -3.48 -10.17
C PRO A 193 -10.17 -3.13 -11.20
N ALA A 194 -9.75 -4.13 -11.99
CA ALA A 194 -8.62 -3.99 -12.92
C ALA A 194 -8.77 -2.82 -13.90
N ASP A 195 -9.99 -2.50 -14.33
CA ASP A 195 -10.21 -1.37 -15.24
C ASP A 195 -9.91 -0.02 -14.56
N ARG A 196 -10.21 0.12 -13.27
CA ARG A 196 -9.83 1.30 -12.47
C ARG A 196 -8.32 1.35 -12.28
N GLN A 197 -7.68 0.21 -12.01
CA GLN A 197 -6.22 0.13 -11.92
C GLN A 197 -5.54 0.52 -13.23
N ARG A 198 -6.04 0.06 -14.38
CA ARG A 198 -5.52 0.45 -15.70
C ARG A 198 -5.66 1.94 -15.96
N GLU A 199 -6.73 2.58 -15.47
CA GLU A 199 -6.89 4.03 -15.51
C GLU A 199 -5.80 4.74 -14.69
N PHE A 200 -5.57 4.31 -13.45
CA PHE A 200 -4.54 4.87 -12.59
C PHE A 200 -3.14 4.64 -13.15
N ALA A 201 -2.89 3.45 -13.71
CA ALA A 201 -1.63 3.03 -14.29
C ALA A 201 -1.16 3.91 -15.47
N ARG A 202 -2.07 4.67 -16.12
CA ARG A 202 -1.70 5.61 -17.21
C ARG A 202 -0.73 6.70 -16.75
N ARG A 203 -0.63 6.93 -15.45
CA ARG A 203 0.28 7.90 -14.85
C ARG A 203 1.68 7.34 -14.61
N ALA A 204 1.84 6.02 -14.59
CA ALA A 204 3.12 5.36 -14.35
C ALA A 204 3.99 5.34 -15.62
N GLY A 205 5.31 5.24 -15.41
CA GLY A 205 6.29 5.14 -16.50
C GLY A 205 6.22 3.79 -17.25
N SER A 206 5.84 2.71 -16.54
CA SER A 206 5.61 1.39 -17.14
C SER A 206 4.45 0.67 -16.44
N VAL A 207 3.85 -0.29 -17.12
CA VAL A 207 2.72 -1.07 -16.62
C VAL A 207 2.97 -2.55 -16.85
N VAL A 208 2.76 -3.35 -15.82
CA VAL A 208 2.77 -4.82 -15.86
C VAL A 208 1.42 -5.31 -15.38
N GLU A 209 0.90 -6.37 -15.94
CA GLU A 209 -0.35 -7.00 -15.52
C GLU A 209 -0.07 -8.43 -15.04
N LEU A 210 -0.66 -8.81 -13.91
CA LEU A 210 -0.54 -10.12 -13.31
C LEU A 210 -1.92 -10.71 -13.05
N ASP A 211 -2.10 -11.99 -13.40
CA ASP A 211 -3.30 -12.77 -13.09
C ASP A 211 -3.37 -13.07 -11.58
N ALA A 212 -3.67 -12.06 -10.77
CA ALA A 212 -3.68 -12.12 -9.32
C ALA A 212 -4.83 -11.30 -8.73
N GLY A 213 -5.19 -11.60 -7.49
CA GLY A 213 -6.06 -10.77 -6.64
C GLY A 213 -5.33 -9.56 -6.07
N HIS A 214 -5.96 -8.91 -5.08
CA HIS A 214 -5.48 -7.66 -4.49
C HIS A 214 -4.11 -7.75 -3.82
N HIS A 215 -3.72 -8.94 -3.32
CA HIS A 215 -2.49 -9.15 -2.54
C HIS A 215 -1.52 -10.14 -3.22
N PRO A 216 -0.97 -9.83 -4.41
CA PRO A 216 -0.09 -10.75 -5.15
C PRO A 216 1.19 -11.10 -4.37
N PHE A 217 1.63 -10.25 -3.47
CA PHE A 217 2.77 -10.51 -2.59
C PHE A 217 2.49 -11.64 -1.55
N LEU A 218 1.23 -12.03 -1.34
CA LEU A 218 0.82 -13.20 -0.55
C LEU A 218 0.55 -14.42 -1.44
N SER A 219 -0.19 -14.24 -2.54
CA SER A 219 -0.62 -15.34 -3.41
C SER A 219 0.44 -15.76 -4.44
N GLN A 220 1.22 -14.81 -4.95
CA GLN A 220 2.24 -15.01 -5.99
C GLN A 220 3.56 -14.28 -5.67
N PRO A 221 4.17 -14.49 -4.48
CA PRO A 221 5.33 -13.72 -4.02
C PRO A 221 6.55 -13.83 -4.94
N ALA A 222 6.70 -14.95 -5.65
CA ALA A 222 7.79 -15.14 -6.60
C ALA A 222 7.68 -14.19 -7.80
N ALA A 223 6.47 -13.97 -8.33
CA ALA A 223 6.24 -13.05 -9.43
C ALA A 223 6.54 -11.59 -9.01
N VAL A 224 6.14 -11.21 -7.80
CA VAL A 224 6.46 -9.88 -7.25
C VAL A 224 7.96 -9.70 -7.04
N ARG A 225 8.66 -10.71 -6.49
CA ARG A 225 10.11 -10.70 -6.35
C ARG A 225 10.80 -10.56 -7.72
N ASP A 226 10.39 -11.33 -8.73
CA ASP A 226 11.04 -11.31 -10.05
C ASP A 226 10.85 -9.95 -10.72
N LEU A 227 9.68 -9.34 -10.57
CA LEU A 227 9.45 -7.97 -11.01
C LEU A 227 10.41 -6.99 -10.30
N LEU A 228 10.54 -7.07 -8.98
CA LEU A 228 11.42 -6.20 -8.19
C LEU A 228 12.90 -6.35 -8.58
N LEU A 229 13.35 -7.57 -8.88
CA LEU A 229 14.73 -7.81 -9.30
C LEU A 229 15.00 -7.37 -10.74
N GLY A 230 13.97 -7.08 -11.52
CA GLY A 230 14.07 -6.56 -12.89
C GLY A 230 14.04 -5.02 -13.00
N LEU A 231 13.80 -4.32 -11.88
CA LEU A 231 13.80 -2.85 -11.81
C LEU A 231 15.21 -2.31 -11.59
#